data_c183320ae12bdefd6f68aa255cd3faa3
#
_entry.id   c183320ae12bdefd6f68aa255cd3faa3
#
_cell.length_a   1.000
_cell.length_b   1.000
_cell.length_c   1.000
_cell.angle_alpha   90.00
_cell.angle_beta   90.00
_cell.angle_gamma   90.00
#
_symmetry.space_group_name_H-M   'P 1'
#
loop_
_entity.id
_entity.type
_entity.pdbx_description
1 polymer ?
#
loop_
_entity_poly.entity_id
_entity_poly.type
_entity_poly.pdbx_seq_one_letter_code
_entity_poly.pdbx_strand_id
1 'polypeptide(L)'
;MKEMKLKVKKLAMLFLCVMAFSLLVMGNPNIERKKPELITIEDIVTDTISQRDSIVTQLIDEVDRYIKKQSPNANKTIAESIVKHGLNYDIDICFIMSQTQIETNFGVAGVGRESSRRSLFGVIKKKYSSYDEAIEDYSKLLRKSYLVKGRTEHDLMKNYVTGGGYRYASATDYEVKLSKAYRIIVNRTNIEELQKQLENV
;
A
#
# COMPACT_ATOMS: atom_id res chain seq x y z
N MET A 1 -18.31 4.96 14.70
CA MET A 1 -19.10 6.13 15.17
C MET A 1 -18.23 7.32 15.56
N LYS A 2 -17.05 7.18 16.17
CA LYS A 2 -16.12 8.29 16.49
C LYS A 2 -15.49 8.94 15.26
N GLU A 3 -15.07 8.16 14.25
CA GLU A 3 -14.44 8.68 13.02
C GLU A 3 -15.39 9.50 12.15
N MET A 4 -16.64 9.07 12.03
CA MET A 4 -17.65 9.83 11.27
C MET A 4 -17.92 11.20 11.90
N LYS A 5 -17.90 11.30 13.24
CA LYS A 5 -18.01 12.59 13.95
C LYS A 5 -16.80 13.49 13.74
N LEU A 6 -15.61 12.92 13.55
CA LEU A 6 -14.38 13.70 13.28
C LEU A 6 -14.38 14.26 11.85
N LYS A 7 -14.80 13.46 10.87
CA LYS A 7 -14.95 13.91 9.46
C LYS A 7 -15.99 15.04 9.33
N VAL A 8 -17.13 14.92 10.01
CA VAL A 8 -18.16 15.96 10.02
C VAL A 8 -17.66 17.24 10.70
N LYS A 9 -16.87 17.16 11.78
CA LYS A 9 -16.26 18.35 12.43
C LYS A 9 -15.24 19.04 11.53
N LYS A 10 -14.40 18.29 10.79
CA LYS A 10 -13.43 18.86 9.82
C LYS A 10 -14.16 19.56 8.68
N LEU A 11 -15.23 19.00 8.16
CA LEU A 11 -16.05 19.60 7.10
C LEU A 11 -16.75 20.87 7.58
N ALA A 12 -17.31 20.89 8.79
CA ALA A 12 -17.93 22.06 9.40
C ALA A 12 -16.91 23.18 9.67
N MET A 13 -15.69 22.86 10.06
CA MET A 13 -14.61 23.83 10.29
C MET A 13 -14.12 24.47 8.98
N LEU A 14 -14.05 23.69 7.89
CA LEU A 14 -13.75 24.20 6.55
C LEU A 14 -14.82 25.18 6.07
N PHE A 15 -16.09 24.88 6.30
CA PHE A 15 -17.21 25.76 5.95
C PHE A 15 -17.19 27.09 6.72
N LEU A 16 -16.82 27.08 8.00
CA LEU A 16 -16.66 28.29 8.81
C LEU A 16 -15.49 29.17 8.35
N CYS A 17 -14.37 28.58 7.93
CA CYS A 17 -13.23 29.31 7.36
C CYS A 17 -13.58 29.99 6.04
N VAL A 18 -14.34 29.35 5.16
CA VAL A 18 -14.77 29.90 3.88
C VAL A 18 -15.73 31.08 4.11
N MET A 19 -16.64 30.98 5.07
CA MET A 19 -17.58 32.06 5.41
C MET A 19 -16.88 33.29 6.07
N ALA A 20 -15.84 33.02 6.90
CA ALA A 20 -15.08 34.13 7.54
C ALA A 20 -14.22 34.89 6.52
N PHE A 21 -13.67 34.20 5.50
CA PHE A 21 -12.90 34.84 4.43
C PHE A 21 -13.78 35.72 3.53
N SER A 22 -15.05 35.34 3.33
CA SER A 22 -16.01 36.11 2.54
C SER A 22 -16.37 37.46 3.17
N LEU A 23 -16.34 37.57 4.49
CA LEU A 23 -16.64 38.81 5.22
C LEU A 23 -15.46 39.81 5.24
N LEU A 24 -14.22 39.34 5.13
CA LEU A 24 -13.03 40.22 5.15
C LEU A 24 -12.78 40.94 3.82
N VAL A 25 -13.33 40.45 2.71
CA VAL A 25 -13.11 40.98 1.35
C VAL A 25 -14.10 42.10 0.98
N MET A 26 -15.10 42.40 1.82
CA MET A 26 -16.14 43.39 1.50
C MET A 26 -15.72 44.88 1.66
N GLY A 27 -14.45 45.14 2.01
CA GLY A 27 -14.03 46.51 2.37
C GLY A 27 -13.23 47.32 1.33
N ASN A 28 -12.92 46.78 0.13
CA ASN A 28 -12.10 47.54 -0.82
C ASN A 28 -12.77 47.69 -2.18
N PRO A 29 -13.23 48.92 -2.55
CA PRO A 29 -14.02 49.16 -3.77
C PRO A 29 -13.23 49.06 -5.10
N ASN A 30 -11.90 48.88 -5.06
CA ASN A 30 -11.03 48.83 -6.24
C ASN A 30 -10.50 47.44 -6.61
N ILE A 31 -11.01 46.37 -6.00
CA ILE A 31 -10.64 45.01 -6.43
C ILE A 31 -11.68 44.58 -7.46
N GLU A 32 -11.26 44.47 -8.72
CA GLU A 32 -12.00 43.73 -9.76
C GLU A 32 -12.32 42.34 -9.24
N ARG A 33 -13.55 42.15 -8.78
CA ARG A 33 -14.00 40.84 -8.25
C ARG A 33 -14.07 39.87 -9.44
N LYS A 34 -13.01 39.10 -9.67
CA LYS A 34 -13.18 37.82 -10.36
C LYS A 34 -14.29 37.06 -9.61
N LYS A 35 -15.38 36.80 -10.33
CA LYS A 35 -16.49 35.99 -9.80
C LYS A 35 -15.88 34.73 -9.23
N PRO A 36 -16.09 34.38 -7.95
CA PRO A 36 -15.55 33.13 -7.42
C PRO A 36 -16.10 32.00 -8.29
N GLU A 37 -15.19 31.25 -8.90
CA GLU A 37 -15.54 30.06 -9.64
C GLU A 37 -16.17 29.10 -8.65
N LEU A 38 -17.42 28.72 -8.90
CA LEU A 38 -18.17 27.85 -8.01
C LEU A 38 -17.60 26.43 -8.19
N ILE A 39 -16.69 26.02 -7.30
CA ILE A 39 -16.17 24.66 -7.27
C ILE A 39 -17.33 23.73 -6.90
N THR A 40 -17.70 22.83 -7.80
CA THR A 40 -18.77 21.87 -7.56
C THR A 40 -18.24 20.67 -6.76
N ILE A 41 -19.14 19.92 -6.12
CA ILE A 41 -18.78 18.65 -5.46
C ILE A 41 -18.18 17.67 -6.49
N GLU A 42 -18.67 17.74 -7.73
CA GLU A 42 -18.21 16.91 -8.85
C GLU A 42 -16.75 17.21 -9.23
N ASP A 43 -16.36 18.49 -9.21
CA ASP A 43 -14.96 18.92 -9.45
C ASP A 43 -14.03 18.39 -8.34
N ILE A 44 -14.46 18.49 -7.09
CA ILE A 44 -13.69 17.98 -5.94
C ILE A 44 -13.52 16.46 -6.01
N VAL A 45 -14.58 15.73 -6.33
CA VAL A 45 -14.54 14.26 -6.45
C VAL A 45 -13.63 13.83 -7.60
N THR A 46 -13.73 14.52 -8.75
CA THR A 46 -12.90 14.23 -9.93
C THR A 46 -11.42 14.47 -9.63
N ASP A 47 -11.09 15.58 -8.97
CA ASP A 47 -9.70 15.90 -8.59
C ASP A 47 -9.14 14.87 -7.60
N THR A 48 -9.93 14.49 -6.59
CA THR A 48 -9.56 13.46 -5.61
C THR A 48 -9.28 12.10 -6.27
N ILE A 49 -10.14 11.67 -7.21
CA ILE A 49 -9.92 10.42 -7.96
C ILE A 49 -8.64 10.52 -8.80
N SER A 50 -8.45 11.60 -9.52
CA SER A 50 -7.26 11.82 -10.36
C SER A 50 -5.97 11.82 -9.53
N GLN A 51 -5.98 12.46 -8.37
CA GLN A 51 -4.85 12.48 -7.44
C GLN A 51 -4.54 11.07 -6.90
N ARG A 52 -5.57 10.33 -6.50
CA ARG A 52 -5.43 8.94 -6.04
C ARG A 52 -4.82 8.05 -7.12
N ASP A 53 -5.31 8.10 -8.34
CA ASP A 53 -4.82 7.31 -9.47
C ASP A 53 -3.36 7.65 -9.81
N SER A 54 -3.00 8.92 -9.72
CA SER A 54 -1.61 9.37 -9.88
C SER A 54 -0.68 8.76 -8.84
N ILE A 55 -1.08 8.74 -7.56
CA ILE A 55 -0.26 8.14 -6.49
C ILE A 55 -0.15 6.62 -6.67
N VAL A 56 -1.24 5.94 -7.06
CA VAL A 56 -1.20 4.49 -7.35
C VAL A 56 -0.24 4.18 -8.48
N THR A 57 -0.24 4.99 -9.55
CA THR A 57 0.71 4.84 -10.65
C THR A 57 2.15 5.01 -10.18
N GLN A 58 2.43 6.03 -9.38
CA GLN A 58 3.77 6.23 -8.79
C GLN A 58 4.20 5.06 -7.89
N LEU A 59 3.28 4.47 -7.13
CA LEU A 59 3.56 3.27 -6.34
C LEU A 59 3.97 2.09 -7.22
N ILE A 60 3.23 1.83 -8.31
CA ILE A 60 3.53 0.75 -9.24
C ILE A 60 4.91 0.96 -9.87
N ASP A 61 5.21 2.18 -10.34
CA ASP A 61 6.49 2.52 -10.94
C ASP A 61 7.66 2.34 -9.97
N GLU A 62 7.48 2.74 -8.71
CA GLU A 62 8.51 2.62 -7.68
C GLU A 62 8.78 1.16 -7.31
N VAL A 63 7.72 0.35 -7.16
CA VAL A 63 7.82 -1.10 -6.92
C VAL A 63 8.51 -1.79 -8.10
N ASP A 64 8.10 -1.49 -9.33
CA ASP A 64 8.70 -2.05 -10.56
C ASP A 64 10.19 -1.67 -10.69
N ARG A 65 10.52 -0.41 -10.42
CA ARG A 65 11.90 0.10 -10.41
C ARG A 65 12.77 -0.68 -9.43
N TYR A 66 12.27 -0.91 -8.21
CA TYR A 66 12.99 -1.69 -7.22
C TYR A 66 13.16 -3.15 -7.66
N ILE A 67 12.07 -3.78 -8.10
CA ILE A 67 12.07 -5.18 -8.57
C ILE A 67 13.07 -5.37 -9.72
N LYS A 68 13.04 -4.53 -10.74
CA LYS A 68 13.96 -4.59 -11.88
C LYS A 68 15.42 -4.45 -11.47
N LYS A 69 15.70 -3.60 -10.49
CA LYS A 69 17.06 -3.45 -9.97
C LYS A 69 17.57 -4.71 -9.27
N GLN A 70 16.69 -5.42 -8.54
CA GLN A 70 17.06 -6.64 -7.80
C GLN A 70 17.00 -7.88 -8.69
N SER A 71 16.04 -7.93 -9.58
CA SER A 71 15.67 -9.11 -10.40
C SER A 71 15.26 -8.67 -11.80
N PRO A 72 16.22 -8.36 -12.69
CA PRO A 72 15.92 -7.84 -14.04
C PRO A 72 15.00 -8.74 -14.88
N ASN A 73 14.97 -10.04 -14.57
CA ASN A 73 14.16 -11.04 -15.27
C ASN A 73 12.81 -11.33 -14.58
N ALA A 74 12.44 -10.54 -13.56
CA ALA A 74 11.14 -10.69 -12.91
C ALA A 74 10.00 -10.36 -13.87
N ASN A 75 8.85 -11.01 -13.66
CA ASN A 75 7.66 -10.76 -14.48
C ASN A 75 7.12 -9.35 -14.22
N LYS A 76 6.78 -8.63 -15.28
CA LYS A 76 6.31 -7.24 -15.23
C LYS A 76 5.02 -7.04 -14.44
N THR A 77 4.16 -8.08 -14.36
CA THR A 77 2.87 -7.98 -13.67
C THR A 77 3.01 -8.04 -12.14
N ILE A 78 4.18 -8.42 -11.61
CA ILE A 78 4.37 -8.58 -10.16
C ILE A 78 4.23 -7.25 -9.42
N ALA A 79 4.76 -6.16 -9.95
CA ALA A 79 4.69 -4.84 -9.32
C ALA A 79 3.24 -4.36 -9.16
N GLU A 80 2.48 -4.38 -10.26
CA GLU A 80 1.08 -4.01 -10.25
C GLU A 80 0.26 -4.87 -9.29
N SER A 81 0.48 -6.19 -9.30
CA SER A 81 -0.22 -7.12 -8.42
C SER A 81 0.10 -6.88 -6.94
N ILE A 82 1.37 -6.59 -6.59
CA ILE A 82 1.77 -6.26 -5.21
C ILE A 82 1.05 -4.99 -4.74
N VAL A 83 1.06 -3.93 -5.53
CA VAL A 83 0.39 -2.68 -5.18
C VAL A 83 -1.12 -2.89 -5.05
N LYS A 84 -1.76 -3.49 -6.06
CA LYS A 84 -3.19 -3.80 -6.08
C LYS A 84 -3.63 -4.55 -4.82
N HIS A 85 -2.97 -5.66 -4.51
CA HIS A 85 -3.38 -6.51 -3.39
C HIS A 85 -2.91 -5.97 -2.03
N GLY A 86 -1.79 -5.25 -1.96
CA GLY A 86 -1.39 -4.49 -0.77
C GLY A 86 -2.48 -3.50 -0.36
N LEU A 87 -2.93 -2.67 -1.30
CA LEU A 87 -4.00 -1.69 -1.06
C LEU A 87 -5.35 -2.36 -0.76
N ASN A 88 -5.76 -3.37 -1.53
CA ASN A 88 -7.05 -4.03 -1.36
C ASN A 88 -7.19 -4.77 -0.03
N TYR A 89 -6.10 -5.29 0.51
CA TYR A 89 -6.09 -6.02 1.77
C TYR A 89 -5.53 -5.20 2.94
N ASP A 90 -5.24 -3.91 2.73
CA ASP A 90 -4.66 -3.01 3.72
C ASP A 90 -3.40 -3.63 4.36
N ILE A 91 -2.44 -4.02 3.51
CA ILE A 91 -1.16 -4.62 3.87
C ILE A 91 -0.05 -3.70 3.39
N ASP A 92 0.96 -3.52 4.21
CA ASP A 92 2.18 -2.78 3.85
C ASP A 92 2.84 -3.40 2.61
N ILE A 93 2.95 -2.60 1.55
CA ILE A 93 3.54 -3.00 0.26
C ILE A 93 5.00 -3.43 0.45
N CYS A 94 5.78 -2.73 1.27
CA CYS A 94 7.16 -3.08 1.57
C CYS A 94 7.28 -4.44 2.25
N PHE A 95 6.28 -4.82 3.05
CA PHE A 95 6.23 -6.14 3.68
C PHE A 95 6.00 -7.26 2.65
N ILE A 96 5.03 -7.11 1.74
CA ILE A 96 4.79 -8.08 0.65
C ILE A 96 6.04 -8.22 -0.21
N MET A 97 6.66 -7.10 -0.59
CA MET A 97 7.91 -7.09 -1.36
C MET A 97 9.03 -7.84 -0.65
N SER A 98 9.19 -7.62 0.66
CA SER A 98 10.23 -8.25 1.46
C SER A 98 10.11 -9.78 1.44
N GLN A 99 8.88 -10.27 1.59
CA GLN A 99 8.61 -11.70 1.52
C GLN A 99 8.87 -12.28 0.14
N THR A 100 8.36 -11.63 -0.90
CA THR A 100 8.58 -12.04 -2.27
C THR A 100 10.08 -12.09 -2.60
N GLN A 101 10.85 -11.13 -2.07
CA GLN A 101 12.30 -11.08 -2.26
C GLN A 101 13.02 -12.25 -1.58
N ILE A 102 12.74 -12.52 -0.30
CA ILE A 102 13.48 -13.57 0.44
C ILE A 102 13.07 -14.98 0.03
N GLU A 103 11.83 -15.20 -0.41
CA GLU A 103 11.33 -16.52 -0.79
C GLU A 103 11.77 -16.93 -2.21
N THR A 104 11.63 -16.05 -3.17
CA THR A 104 11.83 -16.41 -4.58
C THR A 104 12.58 -15.35 -5.39
N ASN A 105 13.09 -14.30 -4.75
CA ASN A 105 13.68 -13.15 -5.45
C ASN A 105 12.76 -12.66 -6.59
N PHE A 106 11.53 -12.33 -6.25
CA PHE A 106 10.49 -11.89 -7.20
C PHE A 106 10.22 -12.89 -8.33
N GLY A 107 10.19 -14.19 -7.99
CA GLY A 107 9.84 -15.25 -8.92
C GLY A 107 10.98 -15.75 -9.83
N VAL A 108 12.21 -15.26 -9.66
CA VAL A 108 13.35 -15.70 -10.48
C VAL A 108 14.22 -16.78 -9.83
N ALA A 109 13.93 -17.15 -8.58
CA ALA A 109 14.65 -18.16 -7.82
C ALA A 109 13.72 -19.22 -7.23
N GLY A 110 14.28 -20.37 -6.86
CA GLY A 110 13.55 -21.47 -6.21
C GLY A 110 12.32 -21.90 -7.00
N VAL A 111 11.24 -22.18 -6.27
CA VAL A 111 9.94 -22.58 -6.86
C VAL A 111 9.27 -21.47 -7.68
N GLY A 112 9.65 -20.23 -7.47
CA GLY A 112 9.17 -19.10 -8.26
C GLY A 112 9.63 -19.12 -9.71
N ARG A 113 10.79 -19.75 -9.99
CA ARG A 113 11.32 -19.93 -11.35
C ARG A 113 10.47 -20.90 -12.18
N GLU A 114 9.76 -21.81 -11.54
CA GLU A 114 8.93 -22.79 -12.22
C GLU A 114 7.67 -22.10 -12.78
N SER A 115 7.65 -21.85 -14.07
CA SER A 115 6.51 -21.18 -14.77
C SER A 115 5.19 -21.92 -14.57
N SER A 116 5.24 -23.24 -14.29
CA SER A 116 4.07 -24.07 -14.00
C SER A 116 3.49 -23.84 -12.59
N ARG A 117 4.21 -23.19 -11.69
CA ARG A 117 3.79 -22.97 -10.29
C ARG A 117 3.45 -21.52 -9.97
N ARG A 118 4.22 -20.59 -10.50
CA ARG A 118 4.12 -19.14 -10.20
C ARG A 118 4.03 -18.82 -8.72
N SER A 119 4.72 -19.62 -7.88
CA SER A 119 4.67 -19.49 -6.43
C SER A 119 5.71 -18.48 -5.94
N LEU A 120 5.28 -17.26 -5.62
CA LEU A 120 6.17 -16.20 -5.15
C LEU A 120 6.57 -16.34 -3.68
N PHE A 121 5.76 -17.01 -2.88
CA PHE A 121 5.90 -17.10 -1.42
C PHE A 121 6.33 -18.49 -0.93
N GLY A 122 7.06 -19.24 -1.73
CA GLY A 122 7.61 -20.55 -1.33
C GLY A 122 6.57 -21.67 -1.17
N VAL A 123 5.32 -21.48 -1.57
CA VAL A 123 4.26 -22.48 -1.41
C VAL A 123 4.40 -23.58 -2.45
N ILE A 124 5.02 -24.70 -2.06
CA ILE A 124 5.37 -25.80 -2.97
C ILE A 124 4.14 -26.59 -3.49
N LYS A 125 3.08 -26.68 -2.67
CA LYS A 125 1.91 -27.52 -2.97
C LYS A 125 0.85 -26.86 -3.86
N LYS A 126 0.90 -25.53 -4.03
CA LYS A 126 -0.06 -24.80 -4.86
C LYS A 126 0.51 -24.47 -6.24
N LYS A 127 -0.36 -24.48 -7.24
CA LYS A 127 -0.09 -24.00 -8.59
C LYS A 127 -1.05 -22.85 -8.85
N TYR A 128 -0.54 -21.74 -9.36
CA TYR A 128 -1.33 -20.56 -9.66
C TYR A 128 -1.40 -20.30 -11.17
N SER A 129 -2.52 -19.81 -11.65
CA SER A 129 -2.69 -19.44 -13.05
C SER A 129 -1.89 -18.18 -13.42
N SER A 130 -1.67 -17.31 -12.44
CA SER A 130 -0.91 -16.05 -12.60
C SER A 130 -0.16 -15.68 -11.32
N TYR A 131 0.75 -14.73 -11.42
CA TYR A 131 1.37 -14.11 -10.24
C TYR A 131 0.36 -13.26 -9.46
N ASP A 132 -0.62 -12.66 -10.13
CA ASP A 132 -1.72 -11.91 -9.50
C ASP A 132 -2.51 -12.82 -8.54
N GLU A 133 -2.91 -14.02 -8.99
CA GLU A 133 -3.59 -15.00 -8.14
C GLU A 133 -2.74 -15.43 -6.93
N ALA A 134 -1.43 -15.63 -7.14
CA ALA A 134 -0.53 -16.00 -6.04
C ALA A 134 -0.41 -14.91 -4.98
N ILE A 135 -0.32 -13.65 -5.40
CA ILE A 135 -0.22 -12.50 -4.49
C ILE A 135 -1.56 -12.27 -3.79
N GLU A 136 -2.67 -12.42 -4.50
CA GLU A 136 -4.00 -12.32 -3.91
C GLU A 136 -4.23 -13.37 -2.81
N ASP A 137 -3.96 -14.64 -3.10
CA ASP A 137 -4.12 -15.75 -2.15
C ASP A 137 -3.25 -15.55 -0.90
N TYR A 138 -2.02 -15.08 -1.10
CA TYR A 138 -1.13 -14.75 0.00
C TYR A 138 -1.64 -13.57 0.83
N SER A 139 -2.10 -12.49 0.20
CA SER A 139 -2.63 -11.31 0.88
C SER A 139 -3.89 -11.65 1.69
N LYS A 140 -4.78 -12.50 1.13
CA LYS A 140 -5.93 -13.07 1.86
C LYS A 140 -5.50 -13.86 3.09
N LEU A 141 -4.47 -14.70 2.96
CA LEU A 141 -3.95 -15.49 4.07
C LEU A 141 -3.39 -14.60 5.16
N LEU A 142 -2.57 -13.60 4.81
CA LEU A 142 -2.02 -12.64 5.77
C LEU A 142 -3.13 -11.94 6.54
N ARG A 143 -4.09 -11.32 5.86
CA ARG A 143 -5.16 -10.55 6.51
C ARG A 143 -6.07 -11.42 7.37
N LYS A 144 -6.42 -12.63 6.90
CA LYS A 144 -7.36 -13.51 7.63
C LYS A 144 -6.74 -14.28 8.79
N SER A 145 -5.45 -14.59 8.73
CA SER A 145 -4.83 -15.53 9.66
C SER A 145 -3.72 -14.92 10.51
N TYR A 146 -3.04 -13.91 10.02
CA TYR A 146 -1.87 -13.34 10.69
C TYR A 146 -2.08 -11.92 11.19
N LEU A 147 -2.65 -11.04 10.36
CA LEU A 147 -2.91 -9.64 10.71
C LEU A 147 -4.30 -9.45 11.35
N VAL A 148 -4.60 -10.29 12.34
CA VAL A 148 -5.88 -10.30 13.08
C VAL A 148 -5.68 -9.80 14.51
N LYS A 149 -6.75 -9.36 15.16
CA LYS A 149 -6.73 -8.91 16.57
C LYS A 149 -5.76 -7.75 16.86
N GLY A 150 -5.63 -6.82 15.91
CA GLY A 150 -4.77 -5.64 16.04
C GLY A 150 -3.29 -5.89 15.79
N ARG A 151 -2.93 -7.04 15.25
CA ARG A 151 -1.55 -7.36 14.86
C ARG A 151 -1.17 -6.64 13.57
N THR A 152 0.10 -6.26 13.52
CA THR A 152 0.70 -5.57 12.39
C THR A 152 1.79 -6.42 11.72
N GLU A 153 2.22 -6.03 10.53
CA GLU A 153 3.36 -6.63 9.83
C GLU A 153 4.62 -6.57 10.69
N HIS A 154 4.77 -5.50 11.47
CA HIS A 154 5.88 -5.33 12.39
C HIS A 154 5.93 -6.42 13.48
N ASP A 155 4.77 -6.88 13.96
CA ASP A 155 4.70 -7.99 14.91
C ASP A 155 5.16 -9.31 14.26
N LEU A 156 4.86 -9.52 12.99
CA LEU A 156 5.34 -10.70 12.24
C LEU A 156 6.85 -10.71 12.05
N MET A 157 7.48 -9.53 12.01
CA MET A 157 8.93 -9.37 11.91
C MET A 157 9.68 -9.50 13.24
N LYS A 158 8.96 -9.63 14.37
CA LYS A 158 9.53 -9.70 15.72
C LYS A 158 9.37 -11.06 16.40
N ASN A 159 9.60 -12.17 15.70
CA ASN A 159 9.38 -13.51 16.27
C ASN A 159 7.95 -13.74 16.74
N TYR A 160 7.00 -13.23 16.01
CA TYR A 160 5.60 -13.35 16.35
C TYR A 160 5.18 -14.83 16.43
N VAL A 161 4.55 -15.20 17.53
CA VAL A 161 3.95 -16.51 17.75
C VAL A 161 2.44 -16.38 17.55
N THR A 162 1.85 -17.18 16.65
CA THR A 162 0.40 -17.21 16.45
C THR A 162 -0.34 -17.62 17.73
N GLY A 163 -1.64 -17.32 17.82
CA GLY A 163 -2.47 -17.72 18.97
C GLY A 163 -2.47 -19.22 19.28
N GLY A 164 -2.00 -20.07 18.35
CA GLY A 164 -1.76 -21.50 18.54
C GLY A 164 -0.32 -21.86 18.98
N GLY A 165 0.51 -20.88 19.31
CA GLY A 165 1.90 -21.11 19.74
C GLY A 165 2.89 -21.31 18.60
N TYR A 166 2.48 -21.15 17.33
CA TYR A 166 3.34 -21.35 16.17
C TYR A 166 3.95 -20.03 15.71
N ARG A 167 5.22 -20.07 15.33
CA ARG A 167 5.89 -18.96 14.69
C ARG A 167 5.30 -18.72 13.30
N TYR A 168 5.45 -17.49 12.80
CA TYR A 168 5.06 -17.12 11.43
C TYR A 168 5.77 -18.00 10.39
N ALA A 169 7.07 -18.29 10.61
CA ALA A 169 7.84 -19.17 9.78
C ALA A 169 8.56 -20.27 10.60
N SER A 170 8.82 -21.42 9.98
CA SER A 170 9.51 -22.55 10.63
C SER A 170 11.02 -22.32 10.79
N ALA A 171 11.65 -21.56 9.87
CA ALA A 171 13.09 -21.27 9.93
C ALA A 171 13.41 -20.30 11.08
N THR A 172 14.44 -20.61 11.87
CA THR A 172 14.78 -19.85 13.09
C THR A 172 15.31 -18.45 12.85
N ASP A 173 15.80 -18.14 11.65
CA ASP A 173 16.36 -16.85 11.24
C ASP A 173 15.46 -16.09 10.26
N TYR A 174 14.25 -16.58 10.04
CA TYR A 174 13.33 -16.01 9.02
C TYR A 174 12.97 -14.57 9.31
N GLU A 175 12.57 -14.26 10.54
CA GLU A 175 12.17 -12.91 10.94
C GLU A 175 13.33 -11.91 10.85
N VAL A 176 14.56 -12.37 11.08
CA VAL A 176 15.77 -11.54 10.93
C VAL A 176 15.99 -11.20 9.46
N LYS A 177 15.86 -12.20 8.56
CA LYS A 177 15.99 -12.00 7.12
C LYS A 177 14.87 -11.08 6.60
N LEU A 178 13.65 -11.30 7.04
CA LEU A 178 12.48 -10.51 6.66
C LEU A 178 12.63 -9.05 7.10
N SER A 179 12.97 -8.80 8.36
CA SER A 179 13.25 -7.47 8.89
C SER A 179 14.38 -6.75 8.15
N LYS A 180 15.43 -7.50 7.77
CA LYS A 180 16.55 -6.93 7.00
C LYS A 180 16.09 -6.53 5.60
N ALA A 181 15.36 -7.39 4.91
CA ALA A 181 14.82 -7.12 3.57
C ALA A 181 13.88 -5.91 3.61
N TYR A 182 12.96 -5.88 4.57
CA TYR A 182 12.03 -4.77 4.78
C TYR A 182 12.76 -3.42 4.93
N ARG A 183 13.71 -3.34 5.86
CA ARG A 183 14.50 -2.12 6.07
C ARG A 183 15.28 -1.67 4.83
N ILE A 184 15.78 -2.62 4.03
CA ILE A 184 16.47 -2.30 2.78
C ILE A 184 15.50 -1.69 1.78
N ILE A 185 14.29 -2.22 1.65
CA ILE A 185 13.25 -1.71 0.74
C ILE A 185 12.84 -0.30 1.18
N VAL A 186 12.44 -0.14 2.42
CA VAL A 186 12.04 1.17 2.99
C VAL A 186 13.12 2.24 2.78
N ASN A 187 14.39 1.91 3.05
CA ASN A 187 15.49 2.87 2.90
C ASN A 187 15.88 3.19 1.44
N ARG A 188 15.40 2.42 0.46
CA ARG A 188 15.75 2.57 -0.96
C ARG A 188 14.60 2.99 -1.85
N THR A 189 13.42 3.14 -1.28
CA THR A 189 12.18 3.49 -1.99
C THR A 189 11.43 4.57 -1.22
N ASN A 190 10.49 5.23 -1.88
CA ASN A 190 9.55 6.15 -1.26
C ASN A 190 8.13 5.53 -1.11
N ILE A 191 8.03 4.20 -1.10
CA ILE A 191 6.75 3.48 -1.07
C ILE A 191 5.94 3.82 0.18
N GLU A 192 6.55 3.83 1.37
CA GLU A 192 5.85 4.18 2.62
C GLU A 192 5.27 5.61 2.58
N GLU A 193 5.99 6.56 2.00
CA GLU A 193 5.52 7.93 1.86
C GLU A 193 4.33 8.00 0.90
N LEU A 194 4.38 7.30 -0.24
CA LEU A 194 3.28 7.24 -1.19
C LEU A 194 2.04 6.54 -0.60
N GLN A 195 2.21 5.47 0.19
CA GLN A 195 1.09 4.84 0.90
C GLN A 195 0.42 5.82 1.89
N LYS A 196 1.21 6.57 2.67
CA LYS A 196 0.68 7.61 3.57
C LYS A 196 -0.06 8.73 2.83
N GLN A 197 0.41 9.11 1.64
CA GLN A 197 -0.30 10.09 0.81
C GLN A 197 -1.68 9.58 0.40
N LEU A 198 -1.81 8.28 0.05
CA LEU A 198 -3.10 7.67 -0.27
C LEU A 198 -4.10 7.65 0.90
N GLU A 199 -3.62 7.58 2.14
CA GLU A 199 -4.48 7.63 3.33
C GLU A 199 -5.06 9.03 3.57
N ASN A 200 -4.44 10.07 3.00
CA ASN A 200 -4.81 11.47 3.18
C ASN A 200 -5.66 12.05 2.03
N VAL A 201 -5.82 11.33 0.93
CA VAL A 201 -6.67 11.63 -0.23
C VAL A 201 -8.00 10.89 -0.13
#